data_7d1a1c31f816fd6b9de74d717d24308c
#
_entry.id   7d1a1c31f816fd6b9de74d717d24308c
#
_cell.length_a   1.000
_cell.length_b   1.000
_cell.length_c   1.000
_cell.angle_alpha   90.00
_cell.angle_beta   90.00
_cell.angle_gamma   90.00
#
_symmetry.space_group_name_H-M   'P 1'
#
loop_
_entity.id
_entity.type
_entity.pdbx_description
1 polymer ?
#
loop_
_entity_poly.entity_id
_entity_poly.type
_entity_poly.pdbx_seq_one_letter_code
_entity_poly.pdbx_strand_id
1 'polypeptide(L)'
;MRAAVLHDFKQPLTLEDIERPKPDADEVLIQVEACGVCHSDVHVADGDWPQFAKIVKRPLILGHEIAGRVAEKGANVRSLEIGDRVGVPWVYWTCGECEFCKEGNENLCSKQKITGVTVDGGYAEYFKAPASHALKIPSDLSPAEAAPLFCAGVTVYRALKQSGISPGQRLAIFGLGGLGHLAVQIGREFGAEVTAVDISEEKLARAKSLGAAKALNNSTGDAVKDIRKFGGAHVALVCSAAKAAYDDAFNSVRPTGTLLAVGLPAESICFPPIMMAAREVRIKASSVGTREDLRGVLAMAAAGKLHCDVVSRPLDFANEALGLLRTGQVSGRIVLTFPA
;
A
#
# COMPACT_ATOMS: atom_id res chain seq x y z
N MET A 1 -18.16 -20.89 -1.90
CA MET A 1 -17.86 -19.50 -2.27
C MET A 1 -16.86 -19.44 -3.42
N ARG A 2 -17.01 -18.47 -4.31
CA ARG A 2 -16.03 -18.27 -5.41
C ARG A 2 -14.75 -17.62 -4.87
N ALA A 3 -13.61 -18.07 -5.35
CA ALA A 3 -12.30 -17.53 -5.03
C ALA A 3 -11.33 -17.66 -6.21
N ALA A 4 -10.36 -16.75 -6.29
CA ALA A 4 -9.23 -16.84 -7.23
C ALA A 4 -8.01 -17.38 -6.49
N VAL A 5 -7.60 -18.61 -6.82
CA VAL A 5 -6.62 -19.41 -6.07
C VAL A 5 -5.30 -19.50 -6.83
N LEU A 6 -4.19 -19.21 -6.16
CA LEU A 6 -2.82 -19.44 -6.62
C LEU A 6 -2.38 -20.83 -6.15
N HIS A 7 -2.16 -21.75 -7.07
CA HIS A 7 -1.67 -23.09 -6.73
C HIS A 7 -0.15 -23.15 -6.67
N ASP A 8 0.53 -22.47 -7.59
CA ASP A 8 1.99 -22.38 -7.60
C ASP A 8 2.47 -21.05 -8.19
N PHE A 9 3.72 -20.69 -7.92
CA PHE A 9 4.32 -19.47 -8.44
C PHE A 9 4.33 -19.44 -9.96
N LYS A 10 4.17 -18.23 -10.51
CA LYS A 10 4.17 -17.95 -11.96
C LYS A 10 3.06 -18.67 -12.74
N GLN A 11 2.05 -19.20 -12.05
CA GLN A 11 0.86 -19.75 -12.66
C GLN A 11 -0.30 -18.72 -12.58
N PRO A 12 -1.23 -18.74 -13.54
CA PRO A 12 -2.44 -17.96 -13.43
C PRO A 12 -3.27 -18.41 -12.23
N LEU A 13 -4.02 -17.50 -11.64
CA LEU A 13 -5.02 -17.82 -10.63
C LEU A 13 -6.14 -18.64 -11.26
N THR A 14 -6.61 -19.68 -10.57
CA THR A 14 -7.80 -20.44 -10.97
C THR A 14 -9.02 -19.97 -10.19
N LEU A 15 -10.14 -19.81 -10.90
CA LEU A 15 -11.43 -19.50 -10.25
C LEU A 15 -12.07 -20.79 -9.78
N GLU A 16 -12.32 -20.90 -8.49
CA GLU A 16 -12.80 -22.14 -7.87
C GLU A 16 -13.96 -21.86 -6.93
N ASP A 17 -14.84 -22.85 -6.80
CA ASP A 17 -15.83 -22.93 -5.75
C ASP A 17 -15.25 -23.72 -4.57
N ILE A 18 -15.00 -23.03 -3.48
CA ILE A 18 -14.39 -23.57 -2.26
C ILE A 18 -15.33 -23.46 -1.05
N GLU A 19 -15.03 -24.20 0.01
CA GLU A 19 -15.81 -24.10 1.25
C GLU A 19 -15.68 -22.68 1.85
N ARG A 20 -16.81 -22.14 2.30
CA ARG A 20 -16.86 -20.86 3.03
C ARG A 20 -16.21 -21.04 4.41
N PRO A 21 -15.23 -20.22 4.80
CA PRO A 21 -14.60 -20.35 6.11
C PRO A 21 -15.57 -20.00 7.24
N LYS A 22 -15.36 -20.60 8.41
CA LYS A 22 -16.10 -20.27 9.63
C LYS A 22 -15.18 -19.47 10.55
N PRO A 23 -15.69 -18.40 11.20
CA PRO A 23 -14.90 -17.64 12.15
C PRO A 23 -14.69 -18.42 13.45
N ASP A 24 -13.48 -18.37 13.98
CA ASP A 24 -13.17 -18.84 15.33
C ASP A 24 -13.74 -17.88 16.39
N ALA A 25 -13.60 -18.21 17.69
CA ALA A 25 -14.24 -17.45 18.77
C ALA A 25 -13.89 -15.95 18.80
N ASP A 26 -12.67 -15.57 18.38
CA ASP A 26 -12.17 -14.19 18.36
C ASP A 26 -12.11 -13.59 16.94
N GLU A 27 -12.69 -14.27 15.96
CA GLU A 27 -12.67 -13.87 14.55
C GLU A 27 -14.04 -13.36 14.06
N VAL A 28 -14.03 -12.66 12.96
CA VAL A 28 -15.21 -12.31 12.18
C VAL A 28 -15.11 -12.93 10.79
N LEU A 29 -16.25 -13.30 10.24
CA LEU A 29 -16.39 -13.59 8.81
C LEU A 29 -16.87 -12.33 8.11
N ILE A 30 -16.14 -11.92 7.09
CA ILE A 30 -16.42 -10.73 6.28
C ILE A 30 -16.94 -11.19 4.92
N GLN A 31 -18.12 -10.72 4.53
CA GLN A 31 -18.54 -10.74 3.14
C GLN A 31 -17.76 -9.64 2.42
N VAL A 32 -16.87 -10.03 1.50
CA VAL A 32 -16.02 -9.10 0.78
C VAL A 32 -16.86 -8.33 -0.24
N GLU A 33 -16.83 -7.02 -0.17
CA GLU A 33 -17.47 -6.12 -1.16
C GLU A 33 -16.43 -5.59 -2.16
N ALA A 34 -15.17 -5.43 -1.70
CA ALA A 34 -14.07 -4.94 -2.52
C ALA A 34 -12.72 -5.46 -2.01
N CYS A 35 -11.81 -5.74 -2.95
CA CYS A 35 -10.41 -6.03 -2.64
C CYS A 35 -9.50 -5.34 -3.66
N GLY A 36 -8.60 -4.46 -3.19
CA GLY A 36 -7.64 -3.80 -4.07
C GLY A 36 -6.59 -4.76 -4.61
N VAL A 37 -6.10 -4.47 -5.82
CA VAL A 37 -5.01 -5.23 -6.46
C VAL A 37 -3.71 -4.45 -6.33
N CYS A 38 -2.73 -5.06 -5.68
CA CYS A 38 -1.46 -4.44 -5.35
C CYS A 38 -0.30 -5.08 -6.13
N HIS A 39 0.78 -4.32 -6.34
CA HIS A 39 2.00 -4.87 -6.91
C HIS A 39 2.63 -5.97 -6.03
N SER A 40 2.37 -5.94 -4.72
CA SER A 40 2.78 -7.02 -3.81
C SER A 40 2.09 -8.35 -4.13
N ASP A 41 0.85 -8.34 -4.64
CA ASP A 41 0.17 -9.57 -5.09
C ASP A 41 0.88 -10.18 -6.31
N VAL A 42 1.43 -9.33 -7.21
CA VAL A 42 2.27 -9.76 -8.34
C VAL A 42 3.54 -10.42 -7.81
N HIS A 43 4.26 -9.78 -6.89
CA HIS A 43 5.50 -10.34 -6.33
C HIS A 43 5.25 -11.67 -5.58
N VAL A 44 4.12 -11.79 -4.88
CA VAL A 44 3.73 -13.04 -4.22
C VAL A 44 3.40 -14.11 -5.26
N ALA A 45 2.63 -13.78 -6.31
CA ALA A 45 2.26 -14.72 -7.36
C ALA A 45 3.48 -15.20 -8.15
N ASP A 46 4.45 -14.33 -8.38
CA ASP A 46 5.64 -14.63 -9.18
C ASP A 46 6.78 -15.23 -8.33
N GLY A 47 6.71 -15.13 -6.99
CA GLY A 47 7.76 -15.61 -6.08
C GLY A 47 9.05 -14.80 -6.18
N ASP A 48 8.97 -13.52 -6.57
CA ASP A 48 10.11 -12.63 -6.82
C ASP A 48 10.92 -12.28 -5.57
N TRP A 49 10.31 -12.41 -4.39
CA TRP A 49 10.96 -12.13 -3.13
C TRP A 49 11.39 -13.42 -2.44
N PRO A 50 12.65 -13.88 -2.59
CA PRO A 50 13.09 -15.18 -2.08
C PRO A 50 12.85 -15.40 -0.59
N GLN A 51 12.88 -14.32 0.21
CA GLN A 51 12.62 -14.38 1.65
C GLN A 51 11.14 -14.67 1.94
N PHE A 52 10.23 -14.05 1.18
CA PHE A 52 8.79 -14.26 1.29
C PHE A 52 8.34 -15.57 0.64
N ALA A 53 8.93 -15.98 -0.48
CA ALA A 53 8.58 -17.21 -1.17
C ALA A 53 8.61 -18.46 -0.26
N LYS A 54 9.47 -18.44 0.76
CA LYS A 54 9.60 -19.54 1.75
C LYS A 54 8.41 -19.62 2.72
N ILE A 55 7.70 -18.51 2.95
CA ILE A 55 6.59 -18.42 3.91
C ILE A 55 5.22 -18.31 3.24
N VAL A 56 5.18 -18.20 1.90
CA VAL A 56 3.93 -18.16 1.14
C VAL A 56 3.20 -19.48 1.29
N LYS A 57 1.97 -19.41 1.84
CA LYS A 57 1.04 -20.56 1.85
C LYS A 57 0.70 -20.97 0.42
N ARG A 58 0.64 -22.26 0.11
CA ARG A 58 0.14 -22.79 -1.16
C ARG A 58 -0.70 -24.03 -0.95
N PRO A 59 -1.89 -24.15 -1.56
CA PRO A 59 -2.58 -23.13 -2.36
C PRO A 59 -2.95 -21.89 -1.53
N LEU A 60 -3.11 -20.72 -2.19
CA LEU A 60 -3.31 -19.41 -1.56
C LEU A 60 -4.33 -18.59 -2.33
N ILE A 61 -5.22 -17.93 -1.60
CA ILE A 61 -6.02 -16.82 -2.13
C ILE A 61 -5.23 -15.53 -1.91
N LEU A 62 -4.97 -14.78 -2.98
CA LEU A 62 -4.28 -13.48 -2.92
C LEU A 62 -5.19 -12.36 -2.40
N GLY A 63 -4.63 -11.14 -2.32
CA GLY A 63 -5.36 -9.91 -1.99
C GLY A 63 -5.30 -9.55 -0.51
N HIS A 64 -4.80 -8.36 -0.21
CA HIS A 64 -4.57 -7.88 1.16
C HIS A 64 -5.11 -6.44 1.39
N GLU A 65 -5.96 -5.96 0.51
CA GLU A 65 -6.63 -4.67 0.59
C GLU A 65 -8.14 -4.90 0.69
N ILE A 66 -8.60 -5.49 1.79
CA ILE A 66 -9.95 -6.02 1.92
C ILE A 66 -10.88 -4.99 2.53
N ALA A 67 -12.06 -4.81 1.92
CA ALA A 67 -13.18 -4.05 2.46
C ALA A 67 -14.48 -4.84 2.27
N GLY A 68 -15.32 -4.88 3.30
CA GLY A 68 -16.58 -5.63 3.25
C GLY A 68 -17.41 -5.46 4.51
N ARG A 69 -18.37 -6.36 4.72
CA ARG A 69 -19.25 -6.35 5.88
C ARG A 69 -19.08 -7.58 6.73
N VAL A 70 -19.18 -7.41 8.05
CA VAL A 70 -19.24 -8.51 8.99
C VAL A 70 -20.52 -9.32 8.75
N ALA A 71 -20.37 -10.55 8.27
CA ALA A 71 -21.47 -11.50 8.03
C ALA A 71 -21.73 -12.40 9.23
N GLU A 72 -20.66 -12.82 9.93
CA GLU A 72 -20.73 -13.63 11.14
C GLU A 72 -19.64 -13.18 12.12
N LYS A 73 -19.85 -13.41 13.42
CA LYS A 73 -18.85 -13.12 14.45
C LYS A 73 -18.73 -14.28 15.45
N GLY A 74 -17.50 -14.51 15.91
CA GLY A 74 -17.19 -15.47 16.96
C GLY A 74 -17.75 -15.04 18.33
N ALA A 75 -17.88 -16.00 19.22
CA ALA A 75 -18.55 -15.82 20.52
C ALA A 75 -17.87 -14.78 21.43
N ASN A 76 -16.57 -14.54 21.27
CA ASN A 76 -15.80 -13.57 22.08
C ASN A 76 -15.78 -12.16 21.49
N VAL A 77 -16.22 -11.96 20.25
CA VAL A 77 -16.15 -10.66 19.57
C VAL A 77 -17.17 -9.68 20.17
N ARG A 78 -16.67 -8.56 20.72
CA ARG A 78 -17.47 -7.47 21.30
C ARG A 78 -17.26 -6.11 20.60
N SER A 79 -16.20 -5.98 19.81
CA SER A 79 -15.82 -4.72 19.15
C SER A 79 -16.51 -4.48 17.82
N LEU A 80 -17.11 -5.54 17.24
CA LEU A 80 -17.76 -5.51 15.93
C LEU A 80 -19.14 -6.17 16.01
N GLU A 81 -20.07 -5.64 15.19
CA GLU A 81 -21.42 -6.21 15.04
C GLU A 81 -21.63 -6.68 13.60
N ILE A 82 -22.58 -7.62 13.41
CA ILE A 82 -23.01 -8.07 12.08
C ILE A 82 -23.54 -6.85 11.31
N GLY A 83 -23.11 -6.70 10.06
CA GLY A 83 -23.43 -5.57 9.22
C GLY A 83 -22.42 -4.40 9.30
N ASP A 84 -21.54 -4.37 10.32
CA ASP A 84 -20.47 -3.37 10.37
C ASP A 84 -19.61 -3.44 9.10
N ARG A 85 -19.34 -2.28 8.49
CA ARG A 85 -18.40 -2.18 7.38
C ARG A 85 -16.98 -2.14 7.92
N VAL A 86 -16.15 -3.07 7.48
CA VAL A 86 -14.78 -3.26 7.97
C VAL A 86 -13.80 -3.51 6.83
N GLY A 87 -12.53 -3.24 7.09
CA GLY A 87 -11.46 -3.66 6.20
C GLY A 87 -10.32 -4.32 6.96
N VAL A 88 -9.53 -5.11 6.23
CA VAL A 88 -8.37 -5.85 6.76
C VAL A 88 -7.15 -5.56 5.91
N PRO A 89 -6.02 -5.14 6.55
CA PRO A 89 -4.78 -4.78 5.87
C PRO A 89 -3.87 -5.99 5.61
N TRP A 90 -2.68 -5.68 5.07
CA TRP A 90 -1.56 -6.60 4.97
C TRP A 90 -1.25 -7.34 6.27
N VAL A 91 -1.23 -6.62 7.40
CA VAL A 91 -0.99 -7.22 8.72
C VAL A 91 -2.26 -7.89 9.22
N TYR A 92 -2.35 -9.21 9.02
CA TYR A 92 -3.49 -10.03 9.47
C TYR A 92 -3.59 -10.16 10.98
N TRP A 93 -2.44 -10.40 11.64
CA TRP A 93 -2.38 -10.61 13.08
C TRP A 93 -0.97 -10.33 13.63
N THR A 94 -0.91 -9.86 14.84
CA THR A 94 0.32 -9.60 15.59
C THR A 94 0.19 -10.09 17.03
N CYS A 95 1.32 -10.42 17.68
CA CYS A 95 1.29 -11.07 19.00
C CYS A 95 0.88 -10.14 20.16
N GLY A 96 0.96 -8.81 20.00
CA GLY A 96 0.63 -7.84 21.04
C GLY A 96 1.61 -7.75 22.22
N GLU A 97 2.59 -8.66 22.34
CA GLU A 97 3.45 -8.81 23.53
C GLU A 97 4.95 -8.50 23.29
N CYS A 98 5.44 -8.60 22.04
CA CYS A 98 6.83 -8.30 21.73
C CYS A 98 7.13 -6.80 21.84
N GLU A 99 8.40 -6.44 21.88
CA GLU A 99 8.87 -5.05 21.95
C GLU A 99 8.22 -4.16 20.88
N PHE A 100 8.22 -4.60 19.61
CA PHE A 100 7.63 -3.84 18.51
C PHE A 100 6.13 -3.60 18.67
N CYS A 101 5.39 -4.61 19.16
CA CYS A 101 3.96 -4.44 19.42
C CYS A 101 3.69 -3.46 20.57
N LYS A 102 4.48 -3.53 21.65
CA LYS A 102 4.37 -2.66 22.83
C LYS A 102 4.76 -1.21 22.51
N GLU A 103 5.70 -1.00 21.58
CA GLU A 103 6.15 0.31 21.13
C GLU A 103 5.23 0.93 20.05
N GLY A 104 4.15 0.26 19.64
CA GLY A 104 3.28 0.73 18.56
C GLY A 104 3.84 0.55 17.15
N ASN A 105 4.80 -0.35 16.99
CA ASN A 105 5.41 -0.76 15.73
C ASN A 105 4.99 -2.19 15.35
N GLU A 106 3.75 -2.55 15.58
CA GLU A 106 3.21 -3.91 15.41
C GLU A 106 3.39 -4.48 13.98
N ASN A 107 3.49 -3.63 12.98
CA ASN A 107 3.81 -4.01 11.60
C ASN A 107 5.23 -4.64 11.45
N LEU A 108 6.07 -4.56 12.48
CA LEU A 108 7.39 -5.18 12.56
C LEU A 108 7.42 -6.42 13.48
N CYS A 109 6.26 -6.89 13.93
CA CYS A 109 6.16 -8.08 14.77
C CYS A 109 6.72 -9.31 14.05
N SER A 110 7.70 -10.00 14.67
CA SER A 110 8.31 -11.20 14.07
C SER A 110 7.36 -12.41 14.00
N LYS A 111 6.26 -12.39 14.79
CA LYS A 111 5.23 -13.43 14.80
C LYS A 111 4.02 -13.06 13.93
N GLN A 112 4.08 -11.96 13.17
CA GLN A 112 2.93 -11.51 12.37
C GLN A 112 2.49 -12.57 11.37
N LYS A 113 1.16 -12.63 11.15
CA LYS A 113 0.57 -13.30 10.00
C LYS A 113 0.21 -12.26 8.94
N ILE A 114 0.33 -12.63 7.68
CA ILE A 114 0.23 -11.70 6.55
C ILE A 114 -0.91 -12.15 5.64
N THR A 115 -1.89 -11.25 5.43
CA THR A 115 -3.04 -11.44 4.55
C THR A 115 -2.58 -11.65 3.11
N GLY A 116 -3.08 -12.70 2.44
CA GLY A 116 -2.71 -13.00 1.06
C GLY A 116 -1.25 -13.47 0.89
N VAL A 117 -0.60 -13.93 1.98
CA VAL A 117 0.77 -14.48 1.97
C VAL A 117 0.86 -15.71 2.86
N THR A 118 0.75 -15.54 4.18
CA THR A 118 0.81 -16.66 5.15
C THR A 118 -0.57 -17.21 5.52
N VAL A 119 -1.61 -16.45 5.21
CA VAL A 119 -3.02 -16.82 5.30
C VAL A 119 -3.71 -16.40 4.01
N ASP A 120 -4.87 -16.97 3.71
CA ASP A 120 -5.67 -16.59 2.56
C ASP A 120 -6.01 -15.10 2.59
N GLY A 121 -6.24 -14.51 1.43
CA GLY A 121 -6.56 -13.12 1.22
C GLY A 121 -7.98 -12.89 0.69
N GLY A 122 -8.22 -11.69 0.14
CA GLY A 122 -9.53 -11.17 -0.20
C GLY A 122 -9.97 -11.36 -1.65
N TYR A 123 -9.27 -12.13 -2.49
CA TYR A 123 -9.78 -12.46 -3.83
C TYR A 123 -10.80 -13.60 -3.73
N ALA A 124 -11.78 -13.43 -2.86
CA ALA A 124 -12.87 -14.37 -2.58
C ALA A 124 -14.10 -13.64 -2.05
N GLU A 125 -15.27 -14.26 -2.19
CA GLU A 125 -16.53 -13.68 -1.71
C GLU A 125 -16.59 -13.52 -0.17
N TYR A 126 -15.87 -14.36 0.56
CA TYR A 126 -15.79 -14.31 2.03
C TYR A 126 -14.36 -14.45 2.51
N PHE A 127 -14.07 -13.73 3.59
CA PHE A 127 -12.77 -13.73 4.24
C PHE A 127 -12.94 -13.74 5.77
N LYS A 128 -12.16 -14.54 6.50
CA LYS A 128 -12.18 -14.51 7.95
C LYS A 128 -10.95 -13.77 8.50
N ALA A 129 -11.15 -13.00 9.56
CA ALA A 129 -10.08 -12.24 10.19
C ALA A 129 -10.24 -12.15 11.71
N PRO A 130 -9.14 -12.02 12.47
CA PRO A 130 -9.21 -11.62 13.87
C PRO A 130 -9.93 -10.26 14.00
N ALA A 131 -10.93 -10.20 14.89
CA ALA A 131 -11.70 -8.98 15.10
C ALA A 131 -10.83 -7.79 15.54
N SER A 132 -9.69 -8.08 16.21
CA SER A 132 -8.70 -7.07 16.61
C SER A 132 -7.97 -6.39 15.46
N HIS A 133 -7.94 -6.99 14.28
CA HIS A 133 -7.24 -6.49 13.08
C HIS A 133 -8.20 -6.12 11.94
N ALA A 134 -9.51 -6.29 12.15
CA ALA A 134 -10.56 -5.75 11.27
C ALA A 134 -10.95 -4.34 11.76
N LEU A 135 -10.72 -3.32 10.94
CA LEU A 135 -10.98 -1.92 11.31
C LEU A 135 -12.26 -1.42 10.66
N LYS A 136 -13.09 -0.71 11.42
CA LYS A 136 -14.31 -0.08 10.88
C LYS A 136 -13.96 0.95 9.81
N ILE A 137 -14.66 0.87 8.69
CA ILE A 137 -14.58 1.84 7.60
C ILE A 137 -15.63 2.94 7.88
N PRO A 138 -15.26 4.22 7.83
CA PRO A 138 -16.22 5.32 7.90
C PRO A 138 -17.36 5.19 6.89
N SER A 139 -18.58 5.57 7.30
CA SER A 139 -19.79 5.42 6.48
C SER A 139 -19.73 6.15 5.13
N ASP A 140 -18.97 7.24 5.09
CA ASP A 140 -18.85 8.12 3.93
C ASP A 140 -17.92 7.58 2.83
N LEU A 141 -17.19 6.49 3.13
CA LEU A 141 -16.32 5.82 2.17
C LEU A 141 -17.01 4.59 1.58
N SER A 142 -17.02 4.48 0.28
CA SER A 142 -17.42 3.23 -0.38
C SER A 142 -16.35 2.14 -0.14
N PRO A 143 -16.72 0.84 -0.15
CA PRO A 143 -15.75 -0.24 -0.02
C PRO A 143 -14.62 -0.18 -1.05
N ALA A 144 -14.94 0.18 -2.28
CA ALA A 144 -13.96 0.27 -3.37
C ALA A 144 -12.94 1.40 -3.15
N GLU A 145 -13.37 2.56 -2.61
CA GLU A 145 -12.46 3.67 -2.28
C GLU A 145 -11.63 3.36 -1.03
N ALA A 146 -12.22 2.63 -0.07
CA ALA A 146 -11.53 2.28 1.18
C ALA A 146 -10.48 1.18 0.99
N ALA A 147 -10.73 0.17 0.15
CA ALA A 147 -9.87 -0.99 0.00
C ALA A 147 -8.38 -0.64 -0.23
N PRO A 148 -8.00 0.24 -1.18
CA PRO A 148 -6.59 0.59 -1.38
C PRO A 148 -5.94 1.33 -0.20
N LEU A 149 -6.73 1.93 0.69
CA LEU A 149 -6.20 2.61 1.86
C LEU A 149 -5.60 1.64 2.87
N PHE A 150 -6.02 0.36 2.84
CA PHE A 150 -5.54 -0.71 3.72
C PHE A 150 -4.13 -1.22 3.36
N CYS A 151 -3.59 -0.82 2.18
CA CYS A 151 -2.19 -1.06 1.81
C CYS A 151 -1.52 0.23 1.33
N ALA A 152 -1.88 0.71 0.13
CA ALA A 152 -1.20 1.86 -0.48
C ALA A 152 -1.35 3.14 0.37
N GLY A 153 -2.55 3.40 0.89
CA GLY A 153 -2.81 4.57 1.73
C GLY A 153 -2.00 4.56 3.02
N VAL A 154 -2.11 3.47 3.79
CA VAL A 154 -1.41 3.36 5.08
C VAL A 154 0.11 3.33 4.91
N THR A 155 0.63 2.73 3.82
CA THR A 155 2.06 2.68 3.53
C THR A 155 2.65 4.08 3.36
N VAL A 156 2.07 4.92 2.52
CA VAL A 156 2.59 6.28 2.29
C VAL A 156 2.31 7.20 3.48
N TYR A 157 1.19 7.03 4.18
CA TYR A 157 0.88 7.77 5.40
C TYR A 157 1.94 7.54 6.48
N ARG A 158 2.22 6.26 6.80
CA ARG A 158 3.26 5.90 7.77
C ARG A 158 4.62 6.39 7.35
N ALA A 159 5.01 6.18 6.09
CA ALA A 159 6.30 6.59 5.58
C ALA A 159 6.52 8.10 5.78
N LEU A 160 5.56 8.92 5.37
CA LEU A 160 5.64 10.38 5.53
C LEU A 160 5.60 10.81 6.99
N LYS A 161 4.74 10.21 7.81
CA LYS A 161 4.69 10.46 9.27
C LYS A 161 6.05 10.18 9.92
N GLN A 162 6.67 9.05 9.60
CA GLN A 162 7.97 8.67 10.15
C GLN A 162 9.15 9.42 9.53
N SER A 163 9.00 10.06 8.38
CA SER A 163 10.05 10.88 7.78
C SER A 163 10.34 12.13 8.59
N GLY A 164 9.39 12.55 9.43
CA GLY A 164 9.46 13.81 10.17
C GLY A 164 9.30 15.03 9.29
N ILE A 165 8.73 14.88 8.08
CA ILE A 165 8.47 16.02 7.19
C ILE A 165 7.56 17.03 7.88
N SER A 166 7.94 18.31 7.79
CA SER A 166 7.26 19.41 8.46
C SER A 166 6.69 20.43 7.47
N PRO A 167 5.70 21.22 7.85
CA PRO A 167 5.14 22.26 6.99
C PRO A 167 6.22 23.17 6.38
N GLY A 168 6.07 23.49 5.09
CA GLY A 168 7.01 24.29 4.30
C GLY A 168 8.24 23.54 3.81
N GLN A 169 8.46 22.28 4.21
CA GLN A 169 9.56 21.49 3.69
C GLN A 169 9.22 20.91 2.29
N ARG A 170 10.27 20.71 1.49
CA ARG A 170 10.16 20.18 0.12
C ARG A 170 10.15 18.66 0.13
N LEU A 171 9.06 18.08 -0.38
CA LEU A 171 8.87 16.65 -0.61
C LEU A 171 8.94 16.37 -2.10
N ALA A 172 9.90 15.57 -2.55
CA ALA A 172 9.92 15.04 -3.90
C ALA A 172 9.35 13.61 -3.90
N ILE A 173 8.42 13.30 -4.81
CA ILE A 173 7.78 11.98 -4.93
C ILE A 173 8.12 11.41 -6.29
N PHE A 174 8.81 10.27 -6.33
CA PHE A 174 9.24 9.56 -7.53
C PHE A 174 8.33 8.36 -7.81
N GLY A 175 7.59 8.42 -8.91
CA GLY A 175 6.57 7.45 -9.30
C GLY A 175 5.18 7.83 -8.78
N LEU A 176 4.25 8.08 -9.71
CA LEU A 176 2.90 8.60 -9.44
C LEU A 176 1.79 7.58 -9.71
N GLY A 177 2.12 6.30 -9.60
CA GLY A 177 1.14 5.21 -9.66
C GLY A 177 0.29 5.10 -8.40
N GLY A 178 -0.10 3.85 -8.04
CA GLY A 178 -1.02 3.56 -6.94
C GLY A 178 -0.62 4.05 -5.56
N LEU A 179 0.69 4.24 -5.28
CA LEU A 179 1.20 4.86 -4.05
C LEU A 179 1.35 6.37 -4.22
N GLY A 180 1.96 6.80 -5.33
CA GLY A 180 2.38 8.19 -5.50
C GLY A 180 1.23 9.19 -5.55
N HIS A 181 0.08 8.86 -6.17
CA HIS A 181 -1.07 9.77 -6.21
C HIS A 181 -1.67 10.01 -4.80
N LEU A 182 -1.61 9.02 -3.90
CA LEU A 182 -1.97 9.18 -2.50
C LEU A 182 -0.90 9.97 -1.74
N ALA A 183 0.39 9.72 -2.04
CA ALA A 183 1.50 10.41 -1.40
C ALA A 183 1.48 11.92 -1.67
N VAL A 184 1.07 12.36 -2.86
CA VAL A 184 0.90 13.79 -3.19
C VAL A 184 -0.10 14.44 -2.23
N GLN A 185 -1.25 13.82 -2.02
CA GLN A 185 -2.32 14.36 -1.18
C GLN A 185 -1.92 14.34 0.30
N ILE A 186 -1.37 13.23 0.79
CA ILE A 186 -0.92 13.09 2.19
C ILE A 186 0.23 14.06 2.48
N GLY A 187 1.19 14.21 1.55
CA GLY A 187 2.28 15.16 1.69
C GLY A 187 1.79 16.60 1.79
N ARG A 188 0.81 16.98 0.99
CA ARG A 188 0.14 18.28 1.05
C ARG A 188 -0.56 18.49 2.39
N GLU A 189 -1.30 17.50 2.88
CA GLU A 189 -1.98 17.59 4.18
C GLU A 189 -0.99 17.68 5.36
N PHE A 190 0.22 17.16 5.21
CA PHE A 190 1.31 17.38 6.17
C PHE A 190 2.00 18.75 5.99
N GLY A 191 1.50 19.58 5.07
CA GLY A 191 2.00 20.92 4.82
C GLY A 191 3.27 20.99 3.98
N ALA A 192 3.69 19.92 3.33
CA ALA A 192 4.89 19.89 2.49
C ALA A 192 4.66 20.59 1.15
N GLU A 193 5.73 21.23 0.61
CA GLU A 193 5.78 21.66 -0.79
C GLU A 193 6.09 20.44 -1.67
N VAL A 194 5.05 19.87 -2.31
CA VAL A 194 5.16 18.62 -3.06
C VAL A 194 5.65 18.87 -4.48
N THR A 195 6.75 18.21 -4.85
CA THR A 195 7.23 18.05 -6.25
C THR A 195 7.00 16.62 -6.68
N ALA A 196 6.14 16.42 -7.67
CA ALA A 196 5.82 15.12 -8.24
C ALA A 196 6.73 14.84 -9.44
N VAL A 197 7.28 13.62 -9.53
CA VAL A 197 8.20 13.19 -10.60
C VAL A 197 7.70 11.87 -11.19
N ASP A 198 7.49 11.84 -12.50
CA ASP A 198 7.13 10.63 -13.26
C ASP A 198 7.59 10.77 -14.70
N ILE A 199 7.46 9.72 -15.50
CA ILE A 199 7.71 9.73 -16.94
C ILE A 199 6.43 9.91 -17.78
N SER A 200 5.25 9.78 -17.15
CA SER A 200 3.93 9.88 -17.78
C SER A 200 3.34 11.27 -17.58
N GLU A 201 3.05 11.97 -18.69
CA GLU A 201 2.37 13.28 -18.65
C GLU A 201 0.98 13.20 -18.03
N GLU A 202 0.23 12.12 -18.27
CA GLU A 202 -1.08 11.89 -17.67
C GLU A 202 -0.99 11.87 -16.13
N LYS A 203 -0.06 11.09 -15.58
CA LYS A 203 0.16 10.98 -14.13
C LYS A 203 0.64 12.30 -13.53
N LEU A 204 1.48 13.05 -14.25
CA LEU A 204 1.93 14.39 -13.83
C LEU A 204 0.79 15.41 -13.81
N ALA A 205 -0.06 15.42 -14.84
CA ALA A 205 -1.25 16.26 -14.88
C ALA A 205 -2.19 15.92 -13.71
N ARG A 206 -2.40 14.63 -13.43
CA ARG A 206 -3.18 14.16 -12.29
C ARG A 206 -2.58 14.62 -10.97
N ALA A 207 -1.26 14.50 -10.77
CA ALA A 207 -0.58 14.95 -9.55
C ALA A 207 -0.78 16.45 -9.31
N LYS A 208 -0.75 17.27 -10.35
CA LYS A 208 -1.06 18.70 -10.27
C LYS A 208 -2.49 18.95 -9.79
N SER A 209 -3.47 18.23 -10.33
CA SER A 209 -4.87 18.35 -9.89
C SER A 209 -5.08 17.90 -8.45
N LEU A 210 -4.23 16.99 -7.94
CA LEU A 210 -4.21 16.55 -6.54
C LEU A 210 -3.44 17.50 -5.60
N GLY A 211 -2.86 18.59 -6.14
CA GLY A 211 -2.23 19.65 -5.38
C GLY A 211 -0.70 19.60 -5.29
N ALA A 212 -0.02 18.88 -6.20
CA ALA A 212 1.42 19.00 -6.32
C ALA A 212 1.80 20.43 -6.76
N ALA A 213 2.70 21.07 -6.03
CA ALA A 213 3.20 22.42 -6.36
C ALA A 213 3.99 22.42 -7.67
N LYS A 214 4.72 21.34 -7.94
CA LYS A 214 5.49 21.13 -9.18
C LYS A 214 5.26 19.70 -9.68
N ALA A 215 5.29 19.53 -11.01
CA ALA A 215 5.29 18.24 -11.67
C ALA A 215 6.38 18.23 -12.74
N LEU A 216 7.30 17.28 -12.65
CA LEU A 216 8.50 17.20 -13.49
C LEU A 216 8.51 15.88 -14.26
N ASN A 217 8.58 15.98 -15.58
CA ASN A 217 8.73 14.81 -16.43
C ASN A 217 10.21 14.43 -16.55
N ASN A 218 10.57 13.26 -16.04
CA ASN A 218 11.94 12.78 -16.01
C ASN A 218 12.35 12.00 -17.29
N SER A 219 11.43 11.81 -18.25
CA SER A 219 11.75 11.24 -19.56
C SER A 219 12.18 12.31 -20.58
N THR A 220 11.73 13.55 -20.39
CA THR A 220 11.96 14.67 -21.32
C THR A 220 12.80 15.79 -20.71
N GLY A 221 13.07 15.75 -19.41
CA GLY A 221 13.80 16.74 -18.65
C GLY A 221 14.78 16.11 -17.65
N ASP A 222 15.35 16.93 -16.79
CA ASP A 222 16.25 16.54 -15.71
C ASP A 222 15.63 16.99 -14.37
N ALA A 223 14.78 16.12 -13.83
CA ALA A 223 14.09 16.39 -12.57
C ALA A 223 15.07 16.60 -11.41
N VAL A 224 16.20 15.89 -11.39
CA VAL A 224 17.25 16.02 -10.37
C VAL A 224 17.82 17.43 -10.39
N LYS A 225 18.19 17.93 -11.56
CA LYS A 225 18.74 19.29 -11.73
C LYS A 225 17.72 20.34 -11.28
N ASP A 226 16.46 20.17 -11.66
CA ASP A 226 15.41 21.13 -11.31
C ASP A 226 15.11 21.12 -9.82
N ILE A 227 15.01 19.95 -9.16
CA ILE A 227 14.84 19.87 -7.71
C ILE A 227 16.04 20.51 -6.99
N ARG A 228 17.27 20.32 -7.48
CA ARG A 228 18.48 20.92 -6.91
C ARG A 228 18.49 22.45 -7.03
N LYS A 229 17.99 23.04 -8.13
CA LYS A 229 17.84 24.49 -8.29
C LYS A 229 16.98 25.11 -7.19
N PHE A 230 16.00 24.36 -6.64
CA PHE A 230 15.17 24.79 -5.53
C PHE A 230 15.77 24.44 -4.15
N GLY A 231 17.04 24.02 -4.10
CA GLY A 231 17.74 23.69 -2.85
C GLY A 231 17.62 22.23 -2.42
N GLY A 232 17.19 21.33 -3.29
CA GLY A 232 17.04 19.89 -3.06
C GLY A 232 15.85 19.52 -2.16
N ALA A 233 15.49 18.25 -2.14
CA ALA A 233 14.39 17.72 -1.34
C ALA A 233 14.82 17.49 0.13
N HIS A 234 13.98 17.86 1.09
CA HIS A 234 14.16 17.47 2.50
C HIS A 234 13.87 15.97 2.65
N VAL A 235 12.82 15.50 1.94
CA VAL A 235 12.48 14.10 1.82
C VAL A 235 12.24 13.79 0.34
N ALA A 236 12.90 12.73 -0.16
CA ALA A 236 12.62 12.14 -1.47
C ALA A 236 11.98 10.77 -1.27
N LEU A 237 10.68 10.69 -1.53
CA LEU A 237 9.88 9.47 -1.39
C LEU A 237 9.87 8.70 -2.71
N VAL A 238 10.30 7.44 -2.69
CA VAL A 238 10.29 6.57 -3.88
C VAL A 238 9.11 5.61 -3.80
N CYS A 239 8.13 5.80 -4.69
CA CYS A 239 6.94 4.97 -4.86
C CYS A 239 7.03 4.03 -6.07
N SER A 240 8.12 4.09 -6.83
CA SER A 240 8.41 3.27 -8.01
C SER A 240 9.32 2.10 -7.65
N ALA A 241 9.17 0.97 -8.35
CA ALA A 241 10.08 -0.16 -8.29
C ALA A 241 11.29 -0.02 -9.26
N ALA A 242 11.37 1.06 -10.04
CA ALA A 242 12.46 1.27 -10.98
C ALA A 242 13.74 1.76 -10.28
N LYS A 243 14.88 1.12 -10.55
CA LYS A 243 16.20 1.52 -10.01
C LYS A 243 16.52 3.00 -10.30
N ALA A 244 16.24 3.47 -11.51
CA ALA A 244 16.48 4.86 -11.90
C ALA A 244 15.76 5.87 -10.99
N ALA A 245 14.54 5.56 -10.51
CA ALA A 245 13.82 6.41 -9.57
C ALA A 245 14.55 6.53 -8.23
N TYR A 246 15.23 5.48 -7.77
CA TYR A 246 16.05 5.50 -6.57
C TYR A 246 17.32 6.32 -6.75
N ASP A 247 17.99 6.17 -7.89
CA ASP A 247 19.20 6.94 -8.22
C ASP A 247 18.88 8.45 -8.30
N ASP A 248 17.77 8.80 -8.96
CA ASP A 248 17.32 10.19 -9.08
C ASP A 248 16.86 10.77 -7.75
N ALA A 249 16.13 9.99 -6.94
CA ALA A 249 15.72 10.39 -5.61
C ALA A 249 16.93 10.66 -4.72
N PHE A 250 17.92 9.76 -4.69
CA PHE A 250 19.17 9.95 -3.94
C PHE A 250 19.91 11.22 -4.37
N ASN A 251 19.99 11.44 -5.68
CA ASN A 251 20.64 12.63 -6.23
C ASN A 251 19.86 13.93 -5.99
N SER A 252 18.55 13.87 -5.76
CA SER A 252 17.68 15.02 -5.51
C SER A 252 17.66 15.48 -4.05
N VAL A 253 18.06 14.61 -3.11
CA VAL A 253 18.04 14.92 -1.67
C VAL A 253 19.08 15.99 -1.35
N ARG A 254 18.68 17.01 -0.56
CA ARG A 254 19.60 18.02 -0.02
C ARG A 254 20.57 17.42 1.01
N PRO A 255 21.66 18.10 1.37
CA PRO A 255 22.44 17.72 2.54
C PRO A 255 21.54 17.58 3.78
N THR A 256 21.78 16.58 4.61
CA THR A 256 20.98 16.19 5.80
C THR A 256 19.54 15.75 5.52
N GLY A 257 19.16 15.59 4.26
CA GLY A 257 17.83 15.13 3.87
C GLY A 257 17.70 13.60 3.91
N THR A 258 16.51 13.11 3.59
CA THR A 258 16.16 11.69 3.69
C THR A 258 15.65 11.15 2.36
N LEU A 259 16.25 10.04 1.88
CA LEU A 259 15.62 9.17 0.90
C LEU A 259 14.71 8.20 1.64
N LEU A 260 13.44 8.13 1.24
CA LEU A 260 12.42 7.29 1.87
C LEU A 260 11.93 6.24 0.88
N ALA A 261 12.21 4.97 1.15
CA ALA A 261 11.90 3.85 0.27
C ALA A 261 10.58 3.19 0.67
N VAL A 262 9.63 3.14 -0.27
CA VAL A 262 8.36 2.38 -0.16
C VAL A 262 8.05 1.55 -1.40
N GLY A 263 8.56 1.93 -2.59
CA GLY A 263 8.57 1.07 -3.76
C GLY A 263 9.56 -0.08 -3.57
N LEU A 264 9.22 -1.27 -4.00
CA LEU A 264 10.01 -2.48 -3.72
C LEU A 264 10.52 -3.09 -5.03
N PRO A 265 11.72 -2.68 -5.52
CA PRO A 265 12.35 -3.33 -6.67
C PRO A 265 12.75 -4.77 -6.34
N ALA A 266 12.72 -5.65 -7.34
CA ALA A 266 13.23 -7.02 -7.20
C ALA A 266 14.77 -7.04 -7.12
N GLU A 267 15.44 -6.06 -7.71
CA GLU A 267 16.89 -5.92 -7.71
C GLU A 267 17.42 -5.12 -6.52
N SER A 268 18.69 -5.33 -6.18
CA SER A 268 19.37 -4.57 -5.12
C SER A 268 19.68 -3.15 -5.58
N ILE A 269 19.44 -2.17 -4.69
CA ILE A 269 19.82 -0.77 -4.91
C ILE A 269 21.09 -0.47 -4.12
N CYS A 270 22.09 0.12 -4.78
CA CYS A 270 23.37 0.49 -4.18
C CYS A 270 23.56 2.01 -4.18
N PHE A 271 24.04 2.55 -3.06
CA PHE A 271 24.37 3.97 -2.94
C PHE A 271 25.86 4.14 -2.56
N PRO A 272 26.58 5.11 -3.16
CA PRO A 272 28.01 5.33 -2.85
C PRO A 272 28.16 5.88 -1.44
N PRO A 273 28.87 5.17 -0.51
CA PRO A 273 29.03 5.63 0.87
C PRO A 273 29.68 7.01 0.99
N ILE A 274 30.65 7.32 0.12
CA ILE A 274 31.29 8.65 0.12
C ILE A 274 30.30 9.79 -0.14
N MET A 275 29.32 9.58 -1.01
CA MET A 275 28.29 10.58 -1.31
C MET A 275 27.25 10.68 -0.18
N MET A 276 27.01 9.58 0.51
CA MET A 276 26.16 9.59 1.72
C MET A 276 26.83 10.40 2.82
N ALA A 277 28.11 10.13 3.11
CA ALA A 277 28.86 10.81 4.16
C ALA A 277 29.07 12.31 3.85
N ALA A 278 29.46 12.65 2.60
CA ALA A 278 29.71 14.04 2.21
C ALA A 278 28.44 14.94 2.30
N ARG A 279 27.26 14.37 2.24
CA ARG A 279 25.97 15.10 2.35
C ARG A 279 25.17 14.74 3.58
N GLU A 280 25.65 13.81 4.43
CA GLU A 280 24.91 13.28 5.60
C GLU A 280 23.48 12.82 5.23
N VAL A 281 23.33 12.21 4.05
CA VAL A 281 22.03 11.72 3.58
C VAL A 281 21.60 10.51 4.40
N ARG A 282 20.34 10.52 4.84
CA ARG A 282 19.70 9.38 5.50
C ARG A 282 18.94 8.55 4.49
N ILE A 283 19.04 7.22 4.61
CA ILE A 283 18.22 6.28 3.85
C ILE A 283 17.30 5.59 4.86
N LYS A 284 16.01 5.66 4.63
CA LYS A 284 14.98 5.09 5.50
C LYS A 284 13.99 4.29 4.65
N ALA A 285 13.57 3.13 5.16
CA ALA A 285 12.49 2.35 4.57
C ALA A 285 11.26 2.39 5.49
N SER A 286 10.07 2.18 4.93
CA SER A 286 8.84 2.01 5.68
C SER A 286 8.10 0.78 5.15
N SER A 287 7.58 -0.03 6.07
CA SER A 287 6.83 -1.24 5.73
C SER A 287 5.37 -1.04 6.13
N VAL A 288 4.46 -1.05 5.14
CA VAL A 288 3.01 -0.92 5.37
C VAL A 288 2.68 0.10 6.48
N GLY A 289 1.82 -0.22 7.44
CA GLY A 289 1.54 0.64 8.58
C GLY A 289 0.91 -0.14 9.73
N THR A 290 0.72 0.55 10.83
CA THR A 290 0.03 0.03 12.02
C THR A 290 -1.46 0.27 11.93
N ARG A 291 -2.25 -0.35 12.81
CA ARG A 291 -3.69 -0.08 12.95
C ARG A 291 -3.96 1.39 13.29
N GLU A 292 -3.05 2.04 14.02
CA GLU A 292 -3.17 3.47 14.33
C GLU A 292 -2.91 4.34 13.10
N ASP A 293 -1.90 4.02 12.29
CA ASP A 293 -1.67 4.71 11.02
C ASP A 293 -2.86 4.52 10.07
N LEU A 294 -3.48 3.34 10.09
CA LEU A 294 -4.67 3.05 9.28
C LEU A 294 -5.88 3.88 9.72
N ARG A 295 -6.11 4.06 11.04
CA ARG A 295 -7.14 5.00 11.52
C ARG A 295 -6.90 6.41 11.04
N GLY A 296 -5.63 6.86 11.06
CA GLY A 296 -5.26 8.19 10.56
C GLY A 296 -5.58 8.40 9.08
N VAL A 297 -5.22 7.44 8.23
CA VAL A 297 -5.49 7.55 6.79
C VAL A 297 -6.99 7.44 6.47
N LEU A 298 -7.74 6.58 7.17
CA LEU A 298 -9.20 6.47 7.00
C LEU A 298 -9.90 7.76 7.45
N ALA A 299 -9.47 8.37 8.56
CA ALA A 299 -10.01 9.65 9.02
C ALA A 299 -9.73 10.78 8.01
N MET A 300 -8.54 10.80 7.40
CA MET A 300 -8.20 11.77 6.36
C MET A 300 -9.09 11.61 5.12
N ALA A 301 -9.36 10.38 4.69
CA ALA A 301 -10.24 10.08 3.58
C ALA A 301 -11.71 10.44 3.90
N ALA A 302 -12.22 10.11 5.09
CA ALA A 302 -13.57 10.48 5.53
C ALA A 302 -13.76 12.00 5.62
N ALA A 303 -12.70 12.76 5.92
CA ALA A 303 -12.72 14.22 5.89
C ALA A 303 -12.64 14.82 4.47
N GLY A 304 -12.67 14.01 3.41
CA GLY A 304 -12.56 14.45 2.02
C GLY A 304 -11.18 14.99 1.61
N LYS A 305 -10.15 14.70 2.42
CA LYS A 305 -8.78 15.18 2.20
C LYS A 305 -7.90 14.21 1.41
N LEU A 306 -8.39 13.00 1.22
CA LEU A 306 -7.70 11.94 0.50
C LEU A 306 -8.68 11.18 -0.38
N HIS A 307 -8.40 11.13 -1.68
CA HIS A 307 -9.18 10.41 -2.67
C HIS A 307 -8.32 9.37 -3.38
N CYS A 308 -8.84 8.18 -3.51
CA CYS A 308 -8.20 7.12 -4.27
C CYS A 308 -8.83 7.00 -5.66
N ASP A 309 -8.02 7.09 -6.71
CA ASP A 309 -8.48 6.85 -8.07
C ASP A 309 -8.67 5.35 -8.28
N VAL A 310 -9.93 4.90 -8.38
CA VAL A 310 -10.29 3.48 -8.41
C VAL A 310 -10.96 3.10 -9.72
N VAL A 311 -10.56 1.96 -10.28
CA VAL A 311 -11.23 1.27 -11.38
C VAL A 311 -11.74 -0.08 -10.87
N SER A 312 -13.07 -0.19 -10.73
CA SER A 312 -13.70 -1.44 -10.27
C SER A 312 -13.78 -2.48 -11.39
N ARG A 313 -13.51 -3.75 -11.04
CA ARG A 313 -13.58 -4.92 -11.94
C ARG A 313 -14.14 -6.12 -11.17
N PRO A 314 -14.81 -7.07 -11.84
CA PRO A 314 -15.25 -8.31 -11.18
C PRO A 314 -14.05 -9.21 -10.83
N LEU A 315 -14.26 -10.20 -9.95
CA LEU A 315 -13.23 -11.17 -9.53
C LEU A 315 -12.57 -11.88 -10.72
N ASP A 316 -13.32 -12.17 -11.77
CA ASP A 316 -12.83 -12.86 -12.98
C ASP A 316 -11.70 -12.08 -13.69
N PHE A 317 -11.61 -10.78 -13.43
CA PHE A 317 -10.56 -9.91 -13.97
C PHE A 317 -9.22 -10.02 -13.20
N ALA A 318 -9.11 -10.82 -12.15
CA ALA A 318 -7.94 -10.86 -11.27
C ALA A 318 -6.62 -11.14 -12.04
N ASN A 319 -6.59 -12.10 -12.95
CA ASN A 319 -5.41 -12.40 -13.75
C ASN A 319 -5.01 -11.25 -14.67
N GLU A 320 -5.97 -10.61 -15.31
CA GLU A 320 -5.74 -9.47 -16.19
C GLU A 320 -5.21 -8.27 -15.38
N ALA A 321 -5.79 -8.02 -14.19
CA ALA A 321 -5.32 -6.97 -13.29
C ALA A 321 -3.85 -7.16 -12.89
N LEU A 322 -3.43 -8.39 -12.53
CA LEU A 322 -2.03 -8.71 -12.26
C LEU A 322 -1.14 -8.49 -13.50
N GLY A 323 -1.64 -8.85 -14.69
CA GLY A 323 -0.94 -8.60 -15.97
C GLY A 323 -0.71 -7.12 -16.25
N LEU A 324 -1.73 -6.28 -16.06
CA LEU A 324 -1.64 -4.83 -16.22
C LEU A 324 -0.66 -4.19 -15.23
N LEU A 325 -0.60 -4.70 -13.99
CA LEU A 325 0.38 -4.25 -13.00
C LEU A 325 1.81 -4.62 -13.40
N ARG A 326 2.06 -5.86 -13.87
CA ARG A 326 3.39 -6.28 -14.36
C ARG A 326 3.94 -5.38 -15.46
N THR A 327 3.06 -4.90 -16.33
CA THR A 327 3.42 -4.05 -17.48
C THR A 327 3.38 -2.54 -17.16
N GLY A 328 3.02 -2.16 -15.93
CA GLY A 328 2.95 -0.75 -15.50
C GLY A 328 1.81 0.07 -16.15
N GLN A 329 0.82 -0.60 -16.75
CA GLN A 329 -0.29 0.01 -17.50
C GLN A 329 -1.46 0.48 -16.60
N VAL A 330 -1.27 0.51 -15.28
CA VAL A 330 -2.30 0.94 -14.33
C VAL A 330 -2.07 2.40 -13.95
N SER A 331 -3.09 3.22 -14.14
CA SER A 331 -3.20 4.56 -13.56
C SER A 331 -4.18 4.49 -12.39
N GLY A 332 -3.78 4.92 -11.20
CA GLY A 332 -4.58 4.76 -9.98
C GLY A 332 -4.56 3.33 -9.41
N ARG A 333 -5.74 2.79 -9.04
CA ARG A 333 -5.89 1.48 -8.39
C ARG A 333 -6.97 0.64 -9.08
N ILE A 334 -6.68 -0.64 -9.33
CA ILE A 334 -7.71 -1.62 -9.69
C ILE A 334 -8.26 -2.22 -8.40
N VAL A 335 -9.57 -2.34 -8.31
CA VAL A 335 -10.26 -2.97 -7.18
C VAL A 335 -11.21 -4.03 -7.71
N LEU A 336 -11.04 -5.25 -7.24
CA LEU A 336 -11.97 -6.35 -7.49
C LEU A 336 -13.21 -6.13 -6.63
N THR A 337 -14.39 -6.20 -7.25
CA THR A 337 -15.69 -6.04 -6.57
C THR A 337 -16.50 -7.31 -6.66
N PHE A 338 -17.30 -7.54 -5.64
CA PHE A 338 -18.10 -8.74 -5.48
C PHE A 338 -19.59 -8.36 -5.47
N PRO A 339 -20.47 -9.23 -6.01
CA PRO A 339 -21.91 -9.00 -5.91
C PRO A 339 -22.35 -8.92 -4.43
N ALA A 340 -23.32 -8.03 -4.16
CA ALA A 340 -23.90 -7.87 -2.83
C ALA A 340 -24.74 -9.10 -2.42
#